data_86bc3849cfe86b90b22bf0ad67b396e0
#
_entry.id   86bc3849cfe86b90b22bf0ad67b396e0
#
_cell.length_a   1.000
_cell.length_b   1.000
_cell.length_c   1.000
_cell.angle_alpha   90.00
_cell.angle_beta   90.00
_cell.angle_gamma   90.00
#
_symmetry.space_group_name_H-M   'P 1'
#
loop_
_entity.id
_entity.type
_entity.pdbx_description
1 polymer ?
#
loop_
_entity_poly.entity_id
_entity_poly.type
_entity_poly.pdbx_seq_one_letter_code
_entity_poly.pdbx_strand_id
1 'polypeptide(L)'
;MTSLAMLLTAVNPVISMFPQNVTFHAGFDDGTVEAAVGMTPDHPRSWKNYVLCDGLFGKALSRGMVGYQQRPEQPIVDGERPGSVVLWVRLNAEQQPRTRGLAKWEGGGGFFEAVGDGGARLIVMKSVDCHWGDGVVMLYVCRKDEFGKLLTRCVGARLTYTDWKVGDWRMVAAAWTTDKLFISVDGKPFAERPYDFPLGKLAGSVYVKSNYWVEKRDRGNDALSTFSVDEATVFDRKLSDAEVAAIYEKTKKEAGLK
;
A
#
# COMPACT_ATOMS: atom_id res chain seq x y z
N MET A 1 32.08 -11.88 30.76
CA MET A 1 32.02 -10.93 29.62
C MET A 1 31.31 -11.63 28.49
N THR A 2 30.01 -11.44 28.44
CA THR A 2 29.13 -12.04 27.40
C THR A 2 29.08 -11.09 26.23
N SER A 3 29.71 -11.52 25.12
CA SER A 3 29.71 -10.80 23.84
C SER A 3 28.27 -10.72 23.34
N LEU A 4 27.73 -9.54 23.38
CA LEU A 4 26.46 -9.21 22.72
C LEU A 4 26.75 -9.16 21.23
N ALA A 5 26.61 -10.30 20.54
CA ALA A 5 26.56 -10.31 19.08
C ALA A 5 25.29 -9.56 18.68
N MET A 6 25.43 -8.26 18.37
CA MET A 6 24.45 -7.57 17.56
C MET A 6 24.31 -8.34 16.25
N LEU A 7 23.25 -9.11 16.10
CA LEU A 7 22.75 -9.44 14.77
C LEU A 7 22.46 -8.10 14.07
N LEU A 8 23.38 -7.70 13.22
CA LEU A 8 23.12 -6.72 12.19
C LEU A 8 22.12 -7.40 11.23
N THR A 9 20.83 -7.37 11.57
CA THR A 9 19.78 -7.50 10.58
C THR A 9 20.04 -6.39 9.57
N ALA A 10 20.21 -6.76 8.31
CA ALA A 10 20.42 -5.80 7.23
C ALA A 10 19.33 -4.74 7.36
N VAL A 11 19.73 -3.49 7.62
CA VAL A 11 18.76 -2.40 7.77
C VAL A 11 18.06 -2.26 6.44
N ASN A 12 16.75 -2.41 6.45
CA ASN A 12 15.93 -2.29 5.25
C ASN A 12 16.32 -1.05 4.43
N PRO A 13 16.57 -1.19 3.12
CA PRO A 13 17.07 -0.11 2.29
C PRO A 13 16.16 1.12 2.29
N VAL A 14 14.85 0.94 2.37
CA VAL A 14 13.88 2.05 2.40
C VAL A 14 13.98 2.84 3.70
N ILE A 15 13.99 2.14 4.84
CA ILE A 15 14.13 2.76 6.17
C ILE A 15 15.47 3.49 6.28
N SER A 16 16.55 2.87 5.80
CA SER A 16 17.91 3.41 5.95
C SER A 16 18.14 4.74 5.25
N MET A 17 17.32 5.08 4.26
CA MET A 17 17.45 6.34 3.52
C MET A 17 16.87 7.54 4.28
N PHE A 18 15.76 7.35 4.99
CA PHE A 18 15.03 8.45 5.65
C PHE A 18 14.48 8.02 7.01
N PRO A 19 15.30 7.48 7.92
CA PRO A 19 14.84 6.82 9.14
C PRO A 19 14.03 7.76 10.06
N GLN A 20 14.35 9.06 10.05
CA GLN A 20 13.68 10.07 10.87
C GLN A 20 12.25 10.41 10.39
N ASN A 21 11.90 10.03 9.17
CA ASN A 21 10.57 10.31 8.59
C ASN A 21 9.67 9.09 8.52
N VAL A 22 10.16 7.91 8.89
CA VAL A 22 9.36 6.69 8.84
C VAL A 22 8.46 6.61 10.07
N THR A 23 7.14 6.57 9.84
CA THR A 23 6.13 6.37 10.88
C THR A 23 5.69 4.92 11.00
N PHE A 24 5.87 4.12 9.95
CA PHE A 24 5.48 2.72 9.91
C PHE A 24 6.31 1.96 8.89
N HIS A 25 6.62 0.70 9.22
CA HIS A 25 7.21 -0.24 8.29
C HIS A 25 6.81 -1.67 8.63
N ALA A 26 6.33 -2.40 7.63
CA ALA A 26 6.04 -3.84 7.68
C ALA A 26 6.68 -4.53 6.48
N GLY A 27 7.80 -5.22 6.71
CA GLY A 27 8.58 -5.95 5.69
C GLY A 27 8.31 -7.45 5.68
N PHE A 28 7.77 -8.00 6.80
CA PHE A 28 7.50 -9.45 6.96
C PHE A 28 8.75 -10.35 6.90
N ASP A 29 9.94 -9.81 6.81
CA ASP A 29 11.21 -10.51 6.54
C ASP A 29 11.53 -11.63 7.53
N ASP A 30 11.18 -11.43 8.79
CA ASP A 30 11.38 -12.39 9.88
C ASP A 30 10.29 -13.48 9.93
N GLY A 31 9.34 -13.46 9.00
CA GLY A 31 8.21 -14.39 8.96
C GLY A 31 7.08 -14.03 9.92
N THR A 32 7.10 -12.85 10.52
CA THR A 32 6.02 -12.33 11.36
C THR A 32 5.21 -11.24 10.64
N VAL A 33 4.12 -10.81 11.25
CA VAL A 33 3.30 -9.69 10.77
C VAL A 33 3.47 -8.45 11.65
N GLU A 34 4.46 -8.46 12.53
CA GLU A 34 4.78 -7.33 13.37
C GLU A 34 5.45 -6.22 12.54
N ALA A 35 5.13 -4.99 12.82
CA ALA A 35 5.77 -3.86 12.18
C ALA A 35 7.14 -3.62 12.85
N ALA A 36 8.17 -3.43 12.04
CA ALA A 36 9.51 -3.07 12.52
C ALA A 36 9.56 -1.64 13.05
N VAL A 37 8.70 -0.76 12.51
CA VAL A 37 8.47 0.61 12.97
C VAL A 37 6.97 0.83 13.08
N GLY A 38 6.53 1.55 14.10
CA GLY A 38 5.13 1.84 14.34
C GLY A 38 4.47 0.86 15.30
N MET A 39 3.30 0.33 14.96
CA MET A 39 2.42 -0.40 15.86
C MET A 39 2.50 -1.91 15.69
N THR A 40 2.18 -2.62 16.78
CA THR A 40 1.85 -4.04 16.71
C THR A 40 0.56 -4.25 15.89
N PRO A 41 0.43 -5.40 15.21
CA PRO A 41 -0.79 -5.73 14.49
C PRO A 41 -2.04 -5.61 15.36
N ASP A 42 -3.11 -5.08 14.78
CA ASP A 42 -4.41 -4.95 15.44
C ASP A 42 -5.02 -6.35 15.66
N HIS A 43 -5.15 -6.78 16.93
CA HIS A 43 -5.88 -7.99 17.31
C HIS A 43 -7.32 -7.61 17.62
N PRO A 44 -8.33 -8.21 17.06
CA PRO A 44 -8.51 -9.55 16.51
C PRO A 44 -9.30 -9.66 15.18
N ARG A 45 -9.32 -8.67 14.30
CA ARG A 45 -10.31 -8.61 13.21
C ARG A 45 -9.85 -9.12 11.85
N SER A 46 -8.56 -9.18 11.53
CA SER A 46 -8.15 -9.24 10.14
C SER A 46 -7.17 -10.33 9.73
N TRP A 47 -6.70 -11.16 10.63
CA TRP A 47 -5.59 -12.08 10.34
C TRP A 47 -5.88 -13.55 10.41
N LYS A 48 -7.12 -13.92 10.53
CA LYS A 48 -7.44 -15.35 10.61
C LYS A 48 -6.97 -16.17 9.40
N ASN A 49 -6.53 -15.53 8.32
CA ASN A 49 -6.16 -16.24 7.08
C ASN A 49 -5.00 -15.57 6.31
N TYR A 50 -4.05 -14.89 6.97
CA TYR A 50 -2.90 -14.40 6.25
C TYR A 50 -1.95 -15.55 5.89
N VAL A 51 -1.30 -15.44 4.75
CA VAL A 51 -0.26 -16.37 4.28
C VAL A 51 0.93 -15.53 3.83
N LEU A 52 2.10 -15.89 4.33
CA LEU A 52 3.36 -15.33 3.86
C LEU A 52 3.93 -16.24 2.76
N CYS A 53 4.62 -15.63 1.81
CA CYS A 53 5.40 -16.30 0.78
C CYS A 53 6.80 -15.70 0.71
N ASP A 54 7.65 -16.17 -0.19
CA ASP A 54 8.94 -15.53 -0.45
C ASP A 54 8.73 -14.13 -1.00
N GLY A 55 9.35 -13.15 -0.35
CA GLY A 55 9.23 -11.72 -0.59
C GLY A 55 10.30 -11.19 -1.54
N LEU A 56 10.36 -9.86 -1.59
CA LEU A 56 11.44 -9.11 -2.21
C LEU A 56 12.71 -9.26 -1.36
N PHE A 57 12.53 -9.09 -0.04
CA PHE A 57 13.49 -9.44 1.01
C PHE A 57 12.76 -10.39 1.96
N GLY A 58 13.34 -11.53 2.31
CA GLY A 58 12.74 -12.47 3.26
C GLY A 58 11.32 -12.93 2.88
N LYS A 59 10.30 -12.44 3.55
CA LYS A 59 8.89 -12.83 3.35
C LYS A 59 8.02 -11.64 2.92
N ALA A 60 6.89 -11.94 2.28
CA ALA A 60 5.87 -11.00 1.84
C ALA A 60 4.47 -11.49 2.19
N LEU A 61 3.52 -10.59 2.36
CA LEU A 61 2.12 -10.90 2.58
C LEU A 61 1.44 -11.29 1.26
N SER A 62 1.24 -12.59 1.05
CA SER A 62 0.67 -13.13 -0.18
C SER A 62 -0.86 -13.18 -0.14
N ARG A 63 -1.44 -13.61 0.97
CA ARG A 63 -2.88 -13.80 1.14
C ARG A 63 -3.38 -13.17 2.43
N GLY A 64 -4.66 -12.81 2.48
CA GLY A 64 -5.25 -12.15 3.63
C GLY A 64 -4.89 -10.67 3.69
N MET A 65 -5.14 -10.07 4.82
CA MET A 65 -4.77 -8.69 5.14
C MET A 65 -4.30 -8.61 6.59
N VAL A 66 -3.44 -7.63 6.89
CA VAL A 66 -2.97 -7.37 8.25
C VAL A 66 -3.33 -5.94 8.62
N GLY A 67 -4.03 -5.77 9.74
CA GLY A 67 -4.42 -4.48 10.28
C GLY A 67 -3.54 -4.06 11.44
N TYR A 68 -3.24 -2.78 11.51
CA TYR A 68 -2.45 -2.15 12.56
C TYR A 68 -3.24 -0.97 13.12
N GLN A 69 -3.46 -0.97 14.43
CA GLN A 69 -4.21 0.12 15.07
C GLN A 69 -3.31 1.34 15.24
N GLN A 70 -3.78 2.49 14.81
CA GLN A 70 -3.08 3.76 15.00
C GLN A 70 -3.34 4.32 16.40
N ARG A 71 -2.36 5.04 16.94
CA ARG A 71 -2.54 5.86 18.15
C ARG A 71 -2.90 7.27 17.72
N PRO A 72 -3.94 7.89 18.30
CA PRO A 72 -4.36 9.25 17.93
C PRO A 72 -3.25 10.29 18.11
N GLU A 73 -2.38 10.09 19.11
CA GLU A 73 -1.24 10.96 19.41
C GLU A 73 -0.04 10.78 18.48
N GLN A 74 0.03 9.64 17.82
CA GLN A 74 1.11 9.31 16.87
C GLN A 74 0.54 8.50 15.70
N PRO A 75 -0.21 9.13 14.78
CA PRO A 75 -0.83 8.41 13.68
C PRO A 75 0.24 7.88 12.72
N ILE A 76 0.00 6.68 12.20
CA ILE A 76 0.80 6.12 11.09
C ILE A 76 0.54 6.95 9.83
N VAL A 77 -0.73 7.23 9.55
CA VAL A 77 -1.18 8.06 8.43
C VAL A 77 -2.02 9.21 8.98
N ASP A 78 -1.61 10.43 8.70
CA ASP A 78 -2.36 11.64 9.02
C ASP A 78 -2.89 12.25 7.72
N GLY A 79 -4.21 12.29 7.56
CA GLY A 79 -4.82 12.88 6.36
C GLY A 79 -4.87 14.41 6.40
N GLU A 80 -4.51 15.04 7.53
CA GLU A 80 -4.44 16.50 7.69
C GLU A 80 -3.04 17.04 7.39
N ARG A 81 -2.06 16.18 7.20
CA ARG A 81 -0.67 16.52 6.89
C ARG A 81 -0.19 15.80 5.63
N PRO A 82 0.82 16.35 4.96
CA PRO A 82 1.47 15.63 3.87
C PRO A 82 2.05 14.29 4.36
N GLY A 83 1.96 13.28 3.51
CA GLY A 83 2.54 11.98 3.79
C GLY A 83 2.82 11.20 2.51
N SER A 84 3.49 10.08 2.66
CA SER A 84 3.74 9.13 1.57
C SER A 84 3.67 7.69 2.07
N VAL A 85 3.33 6.79 1.18
CA VAL A 85 3.51 5.35 1.37
C VAL A 85 4.27 4.77 0.19
N VAL A 86 5.26 3.94 0.47
CA VAL A 86 6.03 3.18 -0.51
C VAL A 86 5.86 1.70 -0.18
N LEU A 87 5.60 0.89 -1.18
CA LEU A 87 5.47 -0.56 -1.03
C LEU A 87 5.86 -1.28 -2.33
N TRP A 88 6.22 -2.54 -2.20
CA TRP A 88 6.46 -3.41 -3.32
C TRP A 88 5.31 -4.39 -3.50
N VAL A 89 4.91 -4.59 -4.74
CA VAL A 89 3.78 -5.46 -5.08
C VAL A 89 4.19 -6.43 -6.17
N ARG A 90 3.89 -7.71 -5.97
CA ARG A 90 4.09 -8.77 -6.96
C ARG A 90 2.74 -9.30 -7.46
N LEU A 91 2.62 -9.44 -8.76
CA LEU A 91 1.48 -10.11 -9.36
C LEU A 91 1.66 -11.63 -9.23
N ASN A 92 0.72 -12.31 -8.55
CA ASN A 92 0.80 -13.76 -8.29
C ASN A 92 0.06 -14.61 -9.33
N ALA A 93 -0.94 -14.06 -10.00
CA ALA A 93 -1.75 -14.77 -10.97
C ALA A 93 -2.07 -13.87 -12.17
N GLU A 94 -2.19 -14.46 -13.35
CA GLU A 94 -2.59 -13.73 -14.53
C GLU A 94 -3.93 -13.04 -14.31
N GLN A 95 -3.96 -11.76 -14.61
CA GLN A 95 -5.20 -11.00 -14.65
C GLN A 95 -5.83 -11.24 -16.02
N GLN A 96 -6.95 -11.89 -16.05
CA GLN A 96 -7.67 -12.05 -17.31
C GLN A 96 -8.26 -10.72 -17.77
N PRO A 97 -8.03 -10.33 -19.04
CA PRO A 97 -8.75 -9.20 -19.62
C PRO A 97 -10.24 -9.53 -19.62
N ARG A 98 -11.04 -8.62 -19.10
CA ARG A 98 -12.49 -8.86 -18.98
C ARG A 98 -13.17 -8.95 -20.32
N THR A 99 -13.93 -10.02 -20.49
CA THR A 99 -15.07 -10.03 -21.38
C THR A 99 -16.20 -9.18 -20.78
N ARG A 100 -16.74 -8.23 -21.54
CA ARG A 100 -17.90 -7.43 -21.15
C ARG A 100 -19.01 -8.33 -20.59
N GLY A 101 -19.40 -8.11 -19.33
CA GLY A 101 -20.52 -8.82 -18.70
C GLY A 101 -20.20 -9.64 -17.45
N LEU A 102 -18.93 -9.92 -17.14
CA LEU A 102 -18.54 -10.57 -15.89
C LEU A 102 -18.37 -9.51 -14.76
N ALA A 103 -18.53 -9.94 -13.52
CA ALA A 103 -18.59 -9.07 -12.36
C ALA A 103 -17.39 -8.09 -12.28
N LYS A 104 -17.67 -6.81 -12.12
CA LYS A 104 -16.78 -5.63 -12.31
C LYS A 104 -15.49 -5.56 -11.47
N TRP A 105 -15.10 -6.60 -10.73
CA TRP A 105 -14.10 -6.48 -9.66
C TRP A 105 -13.11 -7.64 -9.57
N GLU A 106 -13.10 -8.55 -10.52
CA GLU A 106 -12.14 -9.66 -10.56
C GLU A 106 -10.77 -9.15 -11.01
N GLY A 107 -9.76 -9.36 -10.17
CA GLY A 107 -8.36 -9.02 -10.44
C GLY A 107 -7.89 -7.64 -9.95
N GLY A 108 -8.75 -6.83 -9.30
CA GLY A 108 -8.33 -5.67 -8.53
C GLY A 108 -7.91 -6.05 -7.12
N GLY A 109 -7.12 -5.20 -6.47
CA GLY A 109 -6.74 -5.42 -5.09
C GLY A 109 -6.24 -4.14 -4.43
N GLY A 110 -6.60 -3.96 -3.16
CA GLY A 110 -5.99 -2.95 -2.31
C GLY A 110 -4.64 -3.44 -1.81
N PHE A 111 -3.66 -2.58 -1.88
CA PHE A 111 -2.31 -2.85 -1.40
C PHE A 111 -2.10 -2.28 -0.01
N PHE A 112 -2.67 -1.11 0.23
CA PHE A 112 -2.58 -0.37 1.48
C PHE A 112 -3.87 0.41 1.69
N GLU A 113 -4.35 0.49 2.93
CA GLU A 113 -5.52 1.28 3.29
C GLU A 113 -5.33 1.92 4.66
N ALA A 114 -5.64 3.20 4.77
CA ALA A 114 -5.82 3.89 6.05
C ALA A 114 -7.27 4.32 6.20
N VAL A 115 -7.84 4.06 7.37
CA VAL A 115 -9.25 4.32 7.69
C VAL A 115 -9.33 5.41 8.75
N GLY A 116 -10.27 6.31 8.58
CA GLY A 116 -10.56 7.38 9.53
C GLY A 116 -12.05 7.46 9.88
N ASP A 117 -12.35 8.45 10.70
CA ASP A 117 -13.71 8.74 11.14
C ASP A 117 -14.61 9.18 9.97
N GLY A 118 -15.92 9.01 10.13
CA GLY A 118 -16.89 9.41 9.12
C GLY A 118 -16.77 8.67 7.78
N GLY A 119 -16.08 7.52 7.76
CA GLY A 119 -15.85 6.74 6.56
C GLY A 119 -14.75 7.29 5.66
N ALA A 120 -13.88 8.16 6.20
CA ALA A 120 -12.68 8.62 5.50
C ALA A 120 -11.74 7.44 5.22
N ARG A 121 -11.19 7.40 4.01
CA ARG A 121 -10.25 6.36 3.59
C ARG A 121 -9.22 6.90 2.62
N LEU A 122 -8.01 6.36 2.73
CA LEU A 122 -6.94 6.49 1.76
C LEU A 122 -6.55 5.08 1.33
N ILE A 123 -6.60 4.78 0.04
CA ILE A 123 -6.39 3.42 -0.47
C ILE A 123 -5.43 3.46 -1.64
N VAL A 124 -4.34 2.68 -1.55
CA VAL A 124 -3.46 2.39 -2.69
C VAL A 124 -3.89 1.05 -3.27
N MET A 125 -4.21 1.03 -4.55
CA MET A 125 -4.82 -0.15 -5.16
C MET A 125 -4.52 -0.28 -6.65
N LYS A 126 -4.75 -1.47 -7.20
CA LYS A 126 -4.87 -1.66 -8.65
C LYS A 126 -6.34 -1.80 -9.03
N SER A 127 -6.76 -1.01 -9.98
CA SER A 127 -8.09 -1.12 -10.58
C SER A 127 -8.04 -1.99 -11.83
N VAL A 128 -9.06 -2.78 -12.04
CA VAL A 128 -9.16 -3.73 -13.18
C VAL A 128 -10.22 -3.35 -14.17
N ASP A 129 -11.17 -2.56 -13.81
CA ASP A 129 -12.25 -2.10 -14.70
C ASP A 129 -13.01 -1.00 -13.98
N CYS A 130 -12.48 0.15 -13.97
CA CYS A 130 -13.23 1.35 -13.65
C CYS A 130 -13.26 2.26 -14.88
N HIS A 131 -14.04 3.31 -14.82
CA HIS A 131 -14.11 4.37 -15.85
C HIS A 131 -12.74 4.99 -16.19
N TRP A 132 -11.66 4.55 -15.52
CA TRP A 132 -10.29 5.02 -15.62
C TRP A 132 -9.41 4.11 -16.49
N GLY A 133 -9.96 3.02 -17.03
CA GLY A 133 -9.27 2.07 -17.91
C GLY A 133 -8.61 0.91 -17.17
N ASP A 134 -8.38 -0.16 -17.92
CA ASP A 134 -7.70 -1.35 -17.45
C ASP A 134 -6.24 -1.04 -17.11
N GLY A 135 -5.77 -1.59 -16.01
CA GLY A 135 -4.36 -1.54 -15.68
C GLY A 135 -3.88 -0.25 -15.03
N VAL A 136 -4.69 0.42 -14.22
CA VAL A 136 -4.29 1.60 -13.45
C VAL A 136 -3.98 1.22 -12.02
N VAL A 137 -2.76 1.54 -11.56
CA VAL A 137 -2.45 1.64 -10.13
C VAL A 137 -2.85 3.03 -9.67
N MET A 138 -3.56 3.13 -8.56
CA MET A 138 -4.14 4.41 -8.13
C MET A 138 -4.03 4.63 -6.62
N LEU A 139 -3.95 5.90 -6.26
CA LEU A 139 -4.30 6.38 -4.95
C LEU A 139 -5.74 6.89 -5.00
N TYR A 140 -6.60 6.30 -4.19
CA TYR A 140 -8.00 6.65 -4.06
C TYR A 140 -8.25 7.17 -2.65
N VAL A 141 -8.96 8.28 -2.55
CA VAL A 141 -9.42 8.83 -1.29
C VAL A 141 -10.92 9.04 -1.31
N CYS A 142 -11.56 8.82 -0.17
CA CYS A 142 -12.97 9.13 0.01
C CYS A 142 -13.27 9.51 1.46
N ARG A 143 -14.37 10.26 1.62
CA ARG A 143 -15.02 10.52 2.91
C ARG A 143 -16.49 10.84 2.68
N LYS A 144 -17.30 10.81 3.73
CA LYS A 144 -18.66 11.38 3.68
C LYS A 144 -18.61 12.85 4.06
N ASP A 145 -19.39 13.67 3.38
CA ASP A 145 -19.67 15.04 3.81
C ASP A 145 -20.65 15.08 5.00
N GLU A 146 -21.00 16.26 5.45
CA GLU A 146 -21.95 16.50 6.55
C GLU A 146 -23.37 15.97 6.27
N PHE A 147 -23.72 15.78 5.00
CA PHE A 147 -25.00 15.20 4.56
C PHE A 147 -24.91 13.69 4.32
N GLY A 148 -23.78 13.06 4.61
CA GLY A 148 -23.55 11.64 4.37
C GLY A 148 -23.28 11.27 2.90
N LYS A 149 -23.14 12.24 1.99
CA LYS A 149 -22.78 12.01 0.59
C LYS A 149 -21.31 11.65 0.49
N LEU A 150 -21.02 10.61 -0.30
CA LEU A 150 -19.65 10.16 -0.52
C LEU A 150 -18.92 11.10 -1.48
N LEU A 151 -17.89 11.77 -0.99
CA LEU A 151 -16.92 12.51 -1.77
C LEU A 151 -15.76 11.58 -2.13
N THR A 152 -15.27 11.64 -3.37
CA THR A 152 -14.22 10.76 -3.83
C THR A 152 -13.25 11.47 -4.78
N ARG A 153 -11.97 11.10 -4.72
CA ARG A 153 -10.94 11.48 -5.70
C ARG A 153 -9.95 10.35 -5.87
N CYS A 154 -9.34 10.30 -7.04
CA CYS A 154 -8.22 9.42 -7.27
C CYS A 154 -7.23 10.00 -8.28
N VAL A 155 -5.99 9.59 -8.17
CA VAL A 155 -4.95 9.75 -9.17
C VAL A 155 -4.46 8.38 -9.60
N GLY A 156 -4.17 8.17 -10.87
CA GLY A 156 -3.75 6.89 -11.41
C GLY A 156 -2.47 6.99 -12.23
N ALA A 157 -1.61 5.97 -12.09
CA ALA A 157 -0.50 5.72 -12.98
C ALA A 157 -0.82 4.50 -13.85
N ARG A 158 -0.65 4.63 -15.17
CA ARG A 158 -0.96 3.55 -16.10
C ARG A 158 0.07 2.43 -15.97
N LEU A 159 -0.42 1.25 -15.67
CA LEU A 159 0.33 0.01 -15.65
C LEU A 159 -0.57 -1.08 -16.27
N THR A 160 -0.36 -1.38 -17.55
CA THR A 160 -1.20 -2.30 -18.30
C THR A 160 -0.86 -3.77 -17.95
N TYR A 161 -1.70 -4.70 -18.33
CA TYR A 161 -1.43 -6.14 -18.19
C TYR A 161 -0.20 -6.60 -18.93
N THR A 162 0.13 -5.95 -20.05
CA THR A 162 1.34 -6.24 -20.82
C THR A 162 2.60 -5.78 -20.12
N ASP A 163 2.48 -4.80 -19.24
CA ASP A 163 3.61 -4.19 -18.52
C ASP A 163 3.88 -4.86 -17.17
N TRP A 164 2.98 -5.71 -16.68
CA TRP A 164 3.12 -6.39 -15.41
C TRP A 164 2.88 -7.89 -15.54
N LYS A 165 3.95 -8.65 -15.60
CA LYS A 165 3.90 -10.11 -15.71
C LYS A 165 3.78 -10.77 -14.34
N VAL A 166 3.22 -11.98 -14.32
CA VAL A 166 3.20 -12.81 -13.10
C VAL A 166 4.62 -13.03 -12.60
N GLY A 167 4.83 -12.82 -11.33
CA GLY A 167 6.13 -12.91 -10.67
C GLY A 167 6.89 -11.59 -10.60
N ASP A 168 6.57 -10.60 -11.42
CA ASP A 168 7.25 -9.31 -11.41
C ASP A 168 6.91 -8.49 -10.17
N TRP A 169 7.93 -8.03 -9.47
CA TRP A 169 7.83 -7.03 -8.43
C TRP A 169 7.79 -5.62 -9.04
N ARG A 170 6.90 -4.78 -8.53
CA ARG A 170 6.77 -3.37 -8.89
C ARG A 170 6.74 -2.52 -7.64
N MET A 171 7.46 -1.42 -7.64
CA MET A 171 7.37 -0.44 -6.57
C MET A 171 6.21 0.52 -6.84
N VAL A 172 5.37 0.70 -5.84
CA VAL A 172 4.30 1.70 -5.86
C VAL A 172 4.59 2.72 -4.77
N ALA A 173 4.65 3.99 -5.15
CA ALA A 173 4.71 5.10 -4.21
C ALA A 173 3.47 5.98 -4.38
N ALA A 174 2.76 6.21 -3.29
CA ALA A 174 1.64 7.12 -3.24
C ALA A 174 1.92 8.22 -2.21
N ALA A 175 1.47 9.44 -2.49
CA ALA A 175 1.65 10.55 -1.58
C ALA A 175 0.43 11.47 -1.61
N TRP A 176 0.25 12.24 -0.56
CA TRP A 176 -0.81 13.22 -0.43
C TRP A 176 -0.30 14.49 0.22
N THR A 177 -0.94 15.59 -0.10
CA THR A 177 -0.87 16.86 0.60
C THR A 177 -2.30 17.24 1.00
N THR A 178 -2.51 18.41 1.53
CA THR A 178 -3.87 18.88 1.89
C THR A 178 -4.75 19.17 0.69
N ASP A 179 -4.18 19.26 -0.52
CA ASP A 179 -4.84 19.69 -1.75
C ASP A 179 -4.57 18.82 -2.99
N LYS A 180 -3.60 17.89 -2.91
CA LYS A 180 -3.20 17.05 -4.05
C LYS A 180 -2.92 15.60 -3.66
N LEU A 181 -3.22 14.71 -4.60
CA LEU A 181 -2.86 13.29 -4.56
C LEU A 181 -1.77 13.01 -5.60
N PHE A 182 -0.88 12.07 -5.28
CA PHE A 182 0.26 11.71 -6.11
C PHE A 182 0.40 10.18 -6.16
N ILE A 183 0.79 9.66 -7.34
CA ILE A 183 1.08 8.23 -7.52
C ILE A 183 2.26 8.04 -8.47
N SER A 184 3.15 7.13 -8.13
CA SER A 184 4.30 6.74 -8.94
C SER A 184 4.40 5.22 -8.98
N VAL A 185 4.91 4.69 -10.07
CA VAL A 185 5.26 3.28 -10.24
C VAL A 185 6.70 3.20 -10.73
N ASP A 186 7.50 2.33 -10.10
CA ASP A 186 8.90 2.05 -10.46
C ASP A 186 9.79 3.30 -10.52
N GLY A 187 9.67 4.15 -9.51
CA GLY A 187 10.51 5.34 -9.38
C GLY A 187 10.28 6.43 -10.41
N LYS A 188 9.26 6.32 -11.25
CA LYS A 188 8.91 7.36 -12.23
C LYS A 188 8.40 8.63 -11.53
N PRO A 189 8.46 9.79 -12.16
CA PRO A 189 7.86 11.01 -11.63
C PRO A 189 6.40 10.80 -11.26
N PHE A 190 5.95 11.48 -10.21
CA PHE A 190 4.57 11.40 -9.76
C PHE A 190 3.59 11.91 -10.80
N ALA A 191 2.57 11.12 -11.10
CA ALA A 191 1.32 11.65 -11.63
C ALA A 191 0.58 12.33 -10.47
N GLU A 192 0.01 13.52 -10.69
CA GLU A 192 -0.67 14.28 -9.65
C GLU A 192 -2.11 14.64 -10.04
N ARG A 193 -2.95 14.85 -9.04
CA ARG A 193 -4.32 15.33 -9.19
C ARG A 193 -4.77 16.15 -8.00
N PRO A 194 -5.34 17.33 -8.19
CA PRO A 194 -5.93 18.10 -7.09
C PRO A 194 -7.20 17.44 -6.56
N TYR A 195 -7.49 17.68 -5.27
CA TYR A 195 -8.77 17.35 -4.65
C TYR A 195 -9.22 18.52 -3.75
N ASP A 196 -10.52 18.61 -3.54
CA ASP A 196 -11.21 19.80 -3.04
C ASP A 196 -11.97 19.55 -1.72
N PHE A 197 -11.65 18.48 -1.02
CA PHE A 197 -12.21 18.20 0.30
C PHE A 197 -11.12 17.72 1.27
N PRO A 198 -11.15 18.15 2.55
CA PRO A 198 -10.17 17.68 3.52
C PRO A 198 -10.34 16.18 3.75
N LEU A 199 -9.25 15.44 3.77
CA LEU A 199 -9.28 14.01 4.07
C LEU A 199 -9.62 13.79 5.55
N GLY A 200 -9.21 14.71 6.42
CA GLY A 200 -9.41 14.63 7.87
C GLY A 200 -8.48 13.60 8.52
N LYS A 201 -8.69 13.39 9.81
CA LYS A 201 -7.89 12.43 10.56
C LYS A 201 -8.18 11.00 10.11
N LEU A 202 -7.12 10.27 9.76
CA LEU A 202 -7.17 8.85 9.45
C LEU A 202 -6.73 8.04 10.69
N ALA A 203 -7.36 8.31 11.85
CA ALA A 203 -6.94 7.79 13.15
C ALA A 203 -7.43 6.36 13.47
N GLY A 204 -8.07 5.70 12.54
CA GLY A 204 -8.51 4.30 12.69
C GLY A 204 -7.36 3.31 12.45
N SER A 205 -7.64 2.24 11.74
CA SER A 205 -6.64 1.22 11.42
C SER A 205 -5.95 1.48 10.08
N VAL A 206 -4.70 1.06 9.98
CA VAL A 206 -3.96 0.91 8.73
C VAL A 206 -3.94 -0.57 8.36
N TYR A 207 -4.17 -0.89 7.10
CA TYR A 207 -4.13 -2.26 6.58
C TYR A 207 -3.08 -2.39 5.49
N VAL A 208 -2.22 -3.39 5.62
CA VAL A 208 -1.42 -3.89 4.51
C VAL A 208 -2.24 -4.99 3.84
N LYS A 209 -2.47 -4.83 2.57
CA LYS A 209 -3.53 -5.41 1.74
C LYS A 209 -4.92 -5.01 2.25
N SER A 210 -5.79 -4.63 1.36
CA SER A 210 -7.14 -4.18 1.69
C SER A 210 -8.15 -4.98 0.90
N ASN A 211 -9.26 -5.32 1.53
CA ASN A 211 -10.39 -5.96 0.89
C ASN A 211 -11.56 -5.00 0.64
N TYR A 212 -11.34 -3.70 0.73
CA TYR A 212 -12.41 -2.69 0.64
C TYR A 212 -13.41 -2.94 -0.50
N TRP A 213 -12.91 -3.40 -1.64
CA TRP A 213 -13.75 -3.69 -2.81
C TRP A 213 -14.20 -5.15 -2.90
N VAL A 214 -13.57 -6.05 -2.15
CA VAL A 214 -13.82 -7.50 -2.17
C VAL A 214 -14.97 -7.89 -1.25
N GLU A 215 -15.16 -7.18 -0.13
CA GLU A 215 -16.16 -7.50 0.90
C GLU A 215 -17.61 -7.60 0.39
N LYS A 216 -17.92 -6.97 -0.72
CA LYS A 216 -19.30 -6.92 -1.21
C LYS A 216 -19.71 -8.09 -2.11
N ARG A 217 -18.79 -8.89 -2.64
CA ARG A 217 -19.14 -9.90 -3.66
C ARG A 217 -18.53 -11.27 -3.53
N ASP A 218 -17.31 -11.39 -3.02
CA ASP A 218 -16.65 -12.68 -2.90
C ASP A 218 -16.24 -12.94 -1.45
N ARG A 219 -17.02 -13.77 -0.78
CA ARG A 219 -16.65 -14.37 0.51
C ARG A 219 -15.56 -15.44 0.32
N GLY A 220 -15.04 -15.62 -0.89
CA GLY A 220 -13.95 -16.52 -1.22
C GLY A 220 -12.60 -15.84 -1.09
N ASN A 221 -11.70 -16.48 -0.36
CA ASN A 221 -10.35 -16.02 -0.06
C ASN A 221 -9.43 -15.78 -1.27
N ASP A 222 -9.88 -16.00 -2.49
CA ASP A 222 -9.02 -16.07 -3.68
C ASP A 222 -8.65 -14.71 -4.26
N ALA A 223 -9.53 -13.73 -4.18
CA ALA A 223 -9.23 -12.37 -4.65
C ALA A 223 -8.10 -11.68 -3.86
N LEU A 224 -7.90 -12.05 -2.60
CA LEU A 224 -6.79 -11.57 -1.76
C LEU A 224 -5.44 -12.22 -2.11
N SER A 225 -5.41 -13.23 -2.97
CA SER A 225 -4.20 -13.93 -3.39
C SER A 225 -3.59 -13.41 -4.70
N THR A 226 -4.28 -12.53 -5.42
CA THR A 226 -3.82 -12.00 -6.73
C THR A 226 -2.49 -11.26 -6.64
N PHE A 227 -2.23 -10.62 -5.50
CA PHE A 227 -1.00 -9.86 -5.28
C PHE A 227 -0.33 -10.26 -3.97
N SER A 228 1.01 -10.22 -3.96
CA SER A 228 1.79 -10.14 -2.73
C SER A 228 2.19 -8.71 -2.48
N VAL A 229 2.24 -8.30 -1.21
CA VAL A 229 2.72 -6.98 -0.78
C VAL A 229 3.90 -7.15 0.16
N ASP A 230 4.91 -6.34 -0.04
CA ASP A 230 6.14 -6.32 0.74
C ASP A 230 6.62 -4.90 0.99
N GLU A 231 7.45 -4.70 2.01
CA GLU A 231 8.15 -3.45 2.26
C GLU A 231 7.23 -2.23 2.43
N ALA A 232 6.05 -2.41 3.03
CA ALA A 232 5.10 -1.32 3.23
C ALA A 232 5.63 -0.30 4.23
N THR A 233 6.05 0.86 3.74
CA THR A 233 6.67 1.94 4.52
C THR A 233 5.88 3.23 4.38
N VAL A 234 5.55 3.87 5.50
CA VAL A 234 4.86 5.16 5.55
C VAL A 234 5.81 6.24 6.07
N PHE A 235 5.74 7.42 5.45
CA PHE A 235 6.53 8.60 5.78
C PHE A 235 5.61 9.75 6.20
N ASP A 236 6.04 10.55 7.17
CA ASP A 236 5.35 11.72 7.71
C ASP A 236 5.42 12.97 6.81
N ARG A 237 5.87 12.81 5.58
CA ARG A 237 5.98 13.87 4.58
C ARG A 237 5.78 13.34 3.16
N LYS A 238 5.47 14.25 2.25
CA LYS A 238 5.53 13.95 0.81
C LYS A 238 6.97 13.75 0.38
N LEU A 239 7.27 12.60 -0.21
CA LEU A 239 8.54 12.34 -0.89
C LEU A 239 8.59 13.10 -2.22
N SER A 240 9.77 13.56 -2.61
CA SER A 240 10.01 14.13 -3.94
C SER A 240 10.17 13.04 -4.99
N ASP A 241 10.07 13.41 -6.27
CA ASP A 241 10.33 12.49 -7.39
C ASP A 241 11.75 11.89 -7.33
N ALA A 242 12.74 12.71 -6.96
CA ALA A 242 14.11 12.27 -6.84
C ALA A 242 14.29 11.24 -5.68
N GLU A 243 13.60 11.43 -4.57
CA GLU A 243 13.65 10.50 -3.44
C GLU A 243 12.96 9.17 -3.79
N VAL A 244 11.81 9.21 -4.47
CA VAL A 244 11.12 7.99 -4.93
C VAL A 244 11.97 7.22 -5.94
N ALA A 245 12.61 7.91 -6.88
CA ALA A 245 13.55 7.29 -7.81
C ALA A 245 14.75 6.67 -7.08
N ALA A 246 15.33 7.37 -6.10
CA ALA A 246 16.45 6.85 -5.31
C ALA A 246 16.08 5.62 -4.48
N ILE A 247 14.88 5.60 -3.86
CA ILE A 247 14.37 4.41 -3.14
C ILE A 247 14.25 3.24 -4.12
N TYR A 248 13.65 3.46 -5.28
CA TYR A 248 13.47 2.42 -6.30
C TYR A 248 14.79 1.82 -6.72
N GLU A 249 15.76 2.63 -7.14
CA GLU A 249 17.06 2.16 -7.64
C GLU A 249 17.85 1.42 -6.55
N LYS A 250 17.85 1.94 -5.31
CA LYS A 250 18.53 1.29 -4.20
C LYS A 250 17.90 -0.07 -3.89
N THR A 251 16.58 -0.10 -3.71
CA THR A 251 15.87 -1.34 -3.36
C THR A 251 15.98 -2.38 -4.47
N LYS A 252 15.81 -1.97 -5.74
CA LYS A 252 15.97 -2.83 -6.91
C LYS A 252 17.36 -3.46 -6.95
N LYS A 253 18.39 -2.66 -6.72
CA LYS A 253 19.80 -3.15 -6.71
C LYS A 253 20.04 -4.15 -5.59
N GLU A 254 19.58 -3.87 -4.38
CA GLU A 254 19.78 -4.74 -3.22
C GLU A 254 18.98 -6.05 -3.33
N ALA A 255 17.79 -5.99 -3.95
CA ALA A 255 16.97 -7.16 -4.26
C ALA A 255 17.47 -7.98 -5.48
N GLY A 256 18.49 -7.52 -6.20
CA GLY A 256 18.99 -8.18 -7.41
C GLY A 256 18.01 -8.20 -8.58
N LEU A 257 17.03 -7.30 -8.59
CA LEU A 257 16.09 -7.17 -9.71
C LEU A 257 16.79 -6.54 -10.93
N LYS A 258 16.46 -7.04 -12.13
CA LYS A 258 17.01 -6.57 -13.41
C LYS A 258 16.23 -5.38 -13.97
#